data_6c29b7b71a6bc72fc1dbf6e7ae22f25d
#
_entry.id   6c29b7b71a6bc72fc1dbf6e7ae22f25d
#
_cell.length_a   1.000
_cell.length_b   1.000
_cell.length_c   1.000
_cell.angle_alpha   90.00
_cell.angle_beta   90.00
_cell.angle_gamma   90.00
#
_symmetry.space_group_name_H-M   'P 1'
#
loop_
_entity.id
_entity.type
_entity.pdbx_description
1 polymer ?
#
loop_
_entity_poly.entity_id
_entity_poly.type
_entity_poly.pdbx_seq_one_letter_code
_entity_poly.pdbx_strand_id
1 'polypeptide(L)'
;MPGAAQIGFIVLTAIFYYLLFREFRLALPKTPLTEDERKRFARNMLIALVGWLVFVYIWSRFGIFKNFSIFPVNAAPVILIPLVTILVFSFSKTVKEILVHIPQENIIKLQVFRFYVEVLLWALYSAALLPVQMTFEGRNVDIITGVTAVLLTTRISGFMLLDKMPRITVVIWNLIGLGLLINIVAIAILSMPTPFRVFANEPSNTIVTEFPISLLPAFLVPLAYLLHILSLRKALLKK
;
A
#
# COMPACT_ATOMS: atom_id res chain seq x y z
N MET A 1 11.35 -10.08 19.75
CA MET A 1 11.37 -9.25 18.52
C MET A 1 10.29 -9.60 17.47
N PRO A 2 9.94 -10.86 17.16
CA PRO A 2 8.88 -11.13 16.20
C PRO A 2 7.53 -10.48 16.53
N GLY A 3 7.13 -10.49 17.81
CA GLY A 3 5.88 -9.87 18.25
C GLY A 3 5.82 -8.35 18.05
N ALA A 4 6.94 -7.64 18.14
CA ALA A 4 6.98 -6.20 17.88
C ALA A 4 6.73 -5.88 16.39
N ALA A 5 7.30 -6.66 15.46
CA ALA A 5 7.03 -6.50 14.04
C ALA A 5 5.57 -6.82 13.70
N GLN A 6 5.00 -7.86 14.31
CA GLN A 6 3.57 -8.20 14.13
C GLN A 6 2.65 -7.08 14.58
N ILE A 7 2.88 -6.50 15.76
CA ILE A 7 2.14 -5.33 16.25
C ILE A 7 2.37 -4.13 15.31
N GLY A 8 3.60 -3.96 14.82
CA GLY A 8 3.95 -2.91 13.86
C GLY A 8 3.09 -2.94 12.59
N PHE A 9 2.85 -4.13 12.00
CA PHE A 9 1.98 -4.25 10.83
C PHE A 9 0.53 -3.88 11.12
N ILE A 10 -0.01 -4.24 12.29
CA ILE A 10 -1.37 -3.84 12.71
C ILE A 10 -1.45 -2.31 12.84
N VAL A 11 -0.54 -1.74 13.62
CA VAL A 11 -0.52 -0.30 13.92
C VAL A 11 -0.32 0.51 12.63
N LEU A 12 0.63 0.10 11.79
CA LEU A 12 0.92 0.77 10.52
C LEU A 12 -0.30 0.75 9.60
N THR A 13 -0.94 -0.42 9.44
CA THR A 13 -2.16 -0.56 8.64
C THR A 13 -3.27 0.35 9.17
N ALA A 14 -3.55 0.31 10.47
CA ALA A 14 -4.59 1.12 11.08
C ALA A 14 -4.34 2.62 10.90
N ILE A 15 -3.12 3.10 11.17
CA ILE A 15 -2.76 4.52 11.05
C ILE A 15 -2.93 5.00 9.60
N PHE A 16 -2.36 4.29 8.62
CA PHE A 16 -2.34 4.81 7.25
C PHE A 16 -3.69 4.69 6.54
N TYR A 17 -4.51 3.69 6.86
CA TYR A 17 -5.89 3.66 6.39
C TYR A 17 -6.75 4.72 7.07
N TYR A 18 -6.55 5.00 8.37
CA TYR A 18 -7.19 6.13 9.04
C TYR A 18 -6.80 7.47 8.39
N LEU A 19 -5.52 7.68 8.09
CA LEU A 19 -5.06 8.91 7.44
C LEU A 19 -5.63 9.05 6.03
N LEU A 20 -5.66 7.97 5.24
CA LEU A 20 -6.31 7.96 3.94
C LEU A 20 -7.80 8.30 4.05
N PHE A 21 -8.52 7.65 4.96
CA PHE A 21 -9.95 7.91 5.19
C PHE A 21 -10.19 9.36 5.62
N ARG A 22 -9.32 9.91 6.47
CA ARG A 22 -9.35 11.30 6.90
C ARG A 22 -9.24 12.26 5.71
N GLU A 23 -8.31 12.04 4.78
CA GLU A 23 -8.15 12.89 3.59
C GLU A 23 -9.42 12.89 2.73
N PHE A 24 -10.02 11.73 2.50
CA PHE A 24 -11.30 11.64 1.79
C PHE A 24 -12.41 12.38 2.55
N ARG A 25 -12.53 12.16 3.86
CA ARG A 25 -13.55 12.79 4.70
C ARG A 25 -13.44 14.32 4.72
N LEU A 26 -12.22 14.87 4.73
CA LEU A 26 -11.99 16.32 4.69
C LEU A 26 -12.29 16.93 3.31
N ALA A 27 -12.17 16.15 2.25
CA ALA A 27 -12.46 16.60 0.89
C ALA A 27 -13.95 16.51 0.53
N LEU A 28 -14.69 15.53 1.07
CA LEU A 28 -16.11 15.28 0.78
C LEU A 28 -17.01 16.53 0.89
N PRO A 29 -16.94 17.36 1.94
CA PRO A 29 -17.80 18.55 2.05
C PRO A 29 -17.58 19.60 0.94
N LYS A 30 -16.44 19.55 0.27
CA LYS A 30 -16.06 20.48 -0.81
C LYS A 30 -16.55 20.03 -2.19
N THR A 31 -17.14 18.84 -2.27
CA THR A 31 -17.64 18.27 -3.53
C THR A 31 -19.10 18.67 -3.78
N PRO A 32 -19.58 18.59 -5.03
CA PRO A 32 -20.98 18.83 -5.37
C PRO A 32 -21.94 17.71 -4.92
N LEU A 33 -21.42 16.65 -4.27
CA LEU A 33 -22.22 15.54 -3.79
C LEU A 33 -23.23 15.98 -2.71
N THR A 34 -24.41 15.39 -2.71
CA THR A 34 -25.40 15.58 -1.66
C THR A 34 -24.93 15.00 -0.32
N GLU A 35 -25.51 15.42 0.77
CA GLU A 35 -25.15 14.91 2.10
C GLU A 35 -25.32 13.40 2.21
N ASP A 36 -26.39 12.85 1.62
CA ASP A 36 -26.67 11.42 1.62
C ASP A 36 -25.63 10.63 0.80
N GLU A 37 -25.21 11.17 -0.34
CA GLU A 37 -24.14 10.56 -1.14
C GLU A 37 -22.82 10.54 -0.40
N ARG A 38 -22.46 11.62 0.31
CA ARG A 38 -21.26 11.70 1.15
C ARG A 38 -21.28 10.67 2.28
N LYS A 39 -22.42 10.59 3.01
CA LYS A 39 -22.60 9.60 4.07
C LYS A 39 -22.52 8.17 3.53
N ARG A 40 -23.18 7.90 2.40
CA ARG A 40 -23.15 6.60 1.72
C ARG A 40 -21.74 6.22 1.28
N PHE A 41 -21.01 7.15 0.67
CA PHE A 41 -19.62 6.94 0.27
C PHE A 41 -18.73 6.54 1.46
N ALA A 42 -18.75 7.34 2.53
CA ALA A 42 -17.95 7.09 3.74
C ALA A 42 -18.32 5.75 4.41
N ARG A 43 -19.62 5.45 4.53
CA ARG A 43 -20.11 4.18 5.06
C ARG A 43 -19.67 2.99 4.23
N ASN A 44 -19.84 3.05 2.90
CA ASN A 44 -19.46 1.95 2.01
C ASN A 44 -17.96 1.70 2.00
N MET A 45 -17.15 2.76 2.05
CA MET A 45 -15.69 2.63 2.19
C MET A 45 -15.31 1.92 3.50
N LEU A 46 -15.94 2.28 4.61
CA LEU A 46 -15.68 1.64 5.91
C LEU A 46 -16.12 0.17 5.90
N ILE A 47 -17.32 -0.13 5.39
CA ILE A 47 -17.83 -1.52 5.29
C ILE A 47 -16.90 -2.37 4.42
N ALA A 48 -16.44 -1.85 3.28
CA ALA A 48 -15.52 -2.56 2.41
C ALA A 48 -14.18 -2.86 3.10
N LEU A 49 -13.61 -1.88 3.82
CA LEU A 49 -12.35 -2.07 4.56
C LEU A 49 -12.49 -3.08 5.70
N VAL A 50 -13.57 -3.00 6.50
CA VAL A 50 -13.82 -3.93 7.60
C VAL A 50 -14.10 -5.34 7.07
N GLY A 51 -14.95 -5.46 6.04
CA GLY A 51 -15.26 -6.74 5.41
C GLY A 51 -14.00 -7.40 4.82
N TRP A 52 -13.14 -6.58 4.19
CA TRP A 52 -11.86 -7.06 3.67
C TRP A 52 -10.91 -7.52 4.79
N LEU A 53 -10.83 -6.78 5.89
CA LEU A 53 -10.03 -7.18 7.05
C LEU A 53 -10.50 -8.53 7.63
N VAL A 54 -11.81 -8.69 7.78
CA VAL A 54 -12.40 -9.95 8.27
C VAL A 54 -12.07 -11.10 7.31
N PHE A 55 -12.21 -10.88 5.99
CA PHE A 55 -11.86 -11.88 4.99
C PHE A 55 -10.38 -12.29 5.11
N VAL A 56 -9.45 -11.34 5.14
CA VAL A 56 -8.00 -11.61 5.22
C VAL A 56 -7.65 -12.33 6.53
N TYR A 57 -8.26 -11.92 7.65
CA TYR A 57 -8.07 -12.58 8.93
C TYR A 57 -8.50 -14.06 8.87
N ILE A 58 -9.70 -14.32 8.35
CA ILE A 58 -10.24 -15.68 8.19
C ILE A 58 -9.33 -16.49 7.25
N TRP A 59 -9.01 -15.94 6.06
CA TRP A 59 -8.21 -16.59 5.04
C TRP A 59 -6.81 -17.02 5.55
N SER A 60 -6.18 -16.15 6.33
CA SER A 60 -4.89 -16.43 6.97
C SER A 60 -5.02 -17.38 8.15
N ARG A 61 -6.04 -17.19 9.01
CA ARG A 61 -6.22 -17.97 10.25
C ARG A 61 -6.55 -19.44 9.98
N PHE A 62 -7.33 -19.72 8.93
CA PHE A 62 -7.64 -21.09 8.50
C PHE A 62 -6.54 -21.72 7.65
N GLY A 63 -5.41 -21.06 7.46
CA GLY A 63 -4.26 -21.60 6.73
C GLY A 63 -4.45 -21.70 5.22
N ILE A 64 -5.55 -21.15 4.67
CA ILE A 64 -5.82 -21.22 3.22
C ILE A 64 -4.74 -20.42 2.48
N PHE A 65 -4.37 -19.26 2.95
CA PHE A 65 -3.34 -18.41 2.33
C PHE A 65 -1.96 -19.11 2.33
N LYS A 66 -1.64 -19.89 3.36
CA LYS A 66 -0.37 -20.63 3.51
C LYS A 66 -0.36 -21.96 2.73
N ASN A 67 -1.48 -22.38 2.17
CA ASN A 67 -1.54 -23.63 1.43
C ASN A 67 -0.98 -23.49 0.02
N PHE A 68 0.34 -23.62 -0.11
CA PHE A 68 1.03 -23.50 -1.39
C PHE A 68 0.79 -24.66 -2.36
N SER A 69 0.17 -25.76 -1.92
CA SER A 69 -0.20 -26.87 -2.83
C SER A 69 -1.28 -26.49 -3.84
N ILE A 70 -2.07 -25.45 -3.53
CA ILE A 70 -3.13 -24.93 -4.41
C ILE A 70 -2.75 -23.56 -5.03
N PHE A 71 -1.45 -23.23 -5.05
CA PHE A 71 -1.00 -21.98 -5.69
C PHE A 71 -1.33 -22.01 -7.20
N PRO A 72 -1.81 -20.89 -7.81
CA PRO A 72 -1.96 -19.55 -7.24
C PRO A 72 -3.32 -19.25 -6.56
N VAL A 73 -4.21 -20.23 -6.44
CA VAL A 73 -5.59 -20.04 -5.93
C VAL A 73 -5.61 -19.52 -4.50
N ASN A 74 -4.66 -19.94 -3.67
CA ASN A 74 -4.52 -19.47 -2.28
C ASN A 74 -4.18 -17.97 -2.19
N ALA A 75 -3.39 -17.42 -3.12
CA ALA A 75 -2.93 -16.04 -3.13
C ALA A 75 -3.79 -15.11 -4.01
N ALA A 76 -4.43 -15.67 -5.05
CA ALA A 76 -5.17 -14.89 -6.04
C ALA A 76 -6.22 -13.93 -5.45
N PRO A 77 -7.09 -14.32 -4.51
CA PRO A 77 -8.05 -13.41 -3.91
C PRO A 77 -7.39 -12.21 -3.22
N VAL A 78 -6.29 -12.47 -2.48
CA VAL A 78 -5.58 -11.44 -1.71
C VAL A 78 -4.89 -10.41 -2.62
N ILE A 79 -4.50 -10.80 -3.82
CA ILE A 79 -3.83 -9.94 -4.80
C ILE A 79 -4.84 -9.29 -5.74
N LEU A 80 -5.74 -10.09 -6.35
CA LEU A 80 -6.60 -9.62 -7.44
C LEU A 80 -7.77 -8.76 -6.96
N ILE A 81 -8.42 -9.12 -5.84
CA ILE A 81 -9.57 -8.37 -5.35
C ILE A 81 -9.19 -6.93 -5.02
N PRO A 82 -8.12 -6.65 -4.23
CA PRO A 82 -7.72 -5.28 -3.97
C PRO A 82 -7.29 -4.54 -5.25
N LEU A 83 -6.56 -5.20 -6.14
CA LEU A 83 -6.08 -4.57 -7.37
C LEU A 83 -7.24 -4.11 -8.26
N VAL A 84 -8.23 -4.98 -8.50
CA VAL A 84 -9.45 -4.64 -9.27
C VAL A 84 -10.23 -3.53 -8.54
N THR A 85 -10.42 -3.66 -7.24
CA THR A 85 -11.12 -2.66 -6.43
C THR A 85 -10.45 -1.29 -6.53
N ILE A 86 -9.11 -1.22 -6.44
CA ILE A 86 -8.34 0.01 -6.56
C ILE A 86 -8.51 0.63 -7.95
N LEU A 87 -8.47 -0.16 -9.01
CA LEU A 87 -8.66 0.34 -10.36
C LEU A 87 -10.08 0.93 -10.52
N VAL A 88 -11.11 0.17 -10.17
CA VAL A 88 -12.50 0.65 -10.26
C VAL A 88 -12.72 1.90 -9.40
N PHE A 89 -12.26 1.86 -8.14
CA PHE A 89 -12.37 2.98 -7.20
C PHE A 89 -11.64 4.21 -7.74
N SER A 90 -10.37 4.07 -8.12
CA SER A 90 -9.52 5.19 -8.54
C SER A 90 -10.06 5.91 -9.78
N PHE A 91 -10.73 5.21 -10.70
CA PHE A 91 -11.25 5.81 -11.93
C PHE A 91 -12.73 6.19 -11.86
N SER A 92 -13.41 5.99 -10.72
CA SER A 92 -14.80 6.40 -10.54
C SER A 92 -14.98 7.93 -10.66
N LYS A 93 -16.19 8.37 -11.05
CA LYS A 93 -16.55 9.80 -11.12
C LYS A 93 -16.48 10.44 -9.75
N THR A 94 -17.03 9.79 -8.74
CA THR A 94 -17.04 10.27 -7.35
C THR A 94 -15.63 10.52 -6.82
N VAL A 95 -14.70 9.57 -7.06
CA VAL A 95 -13.29 9.75 -6.64
C VAL A 95 -12.63 10.89 -7.40
N LYS A 96 -12.95 11.11 -8.68
CA LYS A 96 -12.46 12.28 -9.43
C LYS A 96 -12.87 13.59 -8.77
N GLU A 97 -14.12 13.73 -8.38
CA GLU A 97 -14.65 14.92 -7.72
C GLU A 97 -13.99 15.17 -6.36
N ILE A 98 -13.82 14.11 -5.57
CA ILE A 98 -13.14 14.20 -4.28
C ILE A 98 -11.66 14.55 -4.45
N LEU A 99 -10.99 13.91 -5.40
CA LEU A 99 -9.55 14.03 -5.63
C LEU A 99 -9.12 15.46 -6.01
N VAL A 100 -9.98 16.23 -6.67
CA VAL A 100 -9.73 17.65 -6.96
C VAL A 100 -9.45 18.43 -5.68
N HIS A 101 -10.08 18.07 -4.58
CA HIS A 101 -9.99 18.78 -3.28
C HIS A 101 -8.92 18.22 -2.34
N ILE A 102 -8.30 17.07 -2.66
CA ILE A 102 -7.20 16.55 -1.85
C ILE A 102 -5.88 17.17 -2.36
N PRO A 103 -5.06 17.83 -1.53
CA PRO A 103 -3.74 18.33 -1.94
C PRO A 103 -2.84 17.21 -2.45
N GLN A 104 -2.06 17.48 -3.51
CA GLN A 104 -1.10 16.51 -4.06
C GLN A 104 -0.10 16.05 -3.00
N GLU A 105 0.36 17.00 -2.17
CA GLU A 105 1.31 16.75 -1.09
C GLU A 105 0.80 15.70 -0.09
N ASN A 106 -0.50 15.72 0.24
CA ASN A 106 -1.06 14.77 1.21
C ASN A 106 -1.06 13.33 0.68
N ILE A 107 -1.33 13.17 -0.63
CA ILE A 107 -1.29 11.84 -1.27
C ILE A 107 0.15 11.30 -1.30
N ILE A 108 1.12 12.14 -1.68
CA ILE A 108 2.54 11.77 -1.72
C ILE A 108 3.06 11.48 -0.32
N LYS A 109 2.73 12.33 0.66
CA LYS A 109 3.16 12.20 2.05
C LYS A 109 2.74 10.86 2.66
N LEU A 110 1.57 10.35 2.29
CA LEU A 110 1.12 9.05 2.77
C LEU A 110 2.06 7.91 2.35
N GLN A 111 2.84 8.03 1.27
CA GLN A 111 3.82 7.01 0.86
C GLN A 111 4.96 6.81 1.87
N VAL A 112 5.08 7.67 2.89
CA VAL A 112 6.08 7.50 3.96
C VAL A 112 5.94 6.16 4.69
N PHE A 113 4.76 5.53 4.68
CA PHE A 113 4.58 4.22 5.32
C PHE A 113 5.51 3.15 4.77
N ARG A 114 5.95 3.27 3.51
CA ARG A 114 6.87 2.32 2.87
C ARG A 114 8.23 2.27 3.59
N PHE A 115 8.70 3.40 4.12
CA PHE A 115 9.87 3.42 4.99
C PHE A 115 9.67 2.54 6.23
N TYR A 116 8.53 2.66 6.89
CA TYR A 116 8.24 1.86 8.09
C TYR A 116 8.03 0.38 7.74
N VAL A 117 7.42 0.08 6.58
CA VAL A 117 7.31 -1.31 6.08
C VAL A 117 8.71 -1.93 5.95
N GLU A 118 9.65 -1.21 5.36
CA GLU A 118 11.02 -1.72 5.19
C GLU A 118 11.72 -2.00 6.52
N VAL A 119 11.52 -1.14 7.52
CA VAL A 119 12.02 -1.38 8.89
C VAL A 119 11.40 -2.64 9.49
N LEU A 120 10.10 -2.88 9.28
CA LEU A 120 9.43 -4.09 9.76
C LEU A 120 9.90 -5.35 9.02
N LEU A 121 10.11 -5.27 7.70
CA LEU A 121 10.67 -6.37 6.91
C LEU A 121 12.09 -6.71 7.34
N TRP A 122 12.91 -5.69 7.58
CA TRP A 122 14.26 -5.87 8.11
C TRP A 122 14.25 -6.52 9.50
N ALA A 123 13.32 -6.13 10.38
CA ALA A 123 13.17 -6.75 11.68
C ALA A 123 12.77 -8.24 11.59
N LEU A 124 11.93 -8.63 10.63
CA LEU A 124 11.60 -10.03 10.35
C LEU A 124 12.80 -10.79 9.78
N TYR A 125 13.56 -10.19 8.89
CA TYR A 125 14.79 -10.76 8.36
C TYR A 125 15.83 -10.98 9.47
N SER A 126 16.07 -9.98 10.32
CA SER A 126 16.98 -10.08 11.46
C SER A 126 16.59 -11.17 12.47
N ALA A 127 15.31 -11.56 12.48
CA ALA A 127 14.79 -12.67 13.26
C ALA A 127 14.80 -14.01 12.52
N ALA A 128 15.43 -14.10 11.34
CA ALA A 128 15.45 -15.27 10.46
C ALA A 128 14.07 -15.78 10.05
N LEU A 129 13.07 -14.87 9.90
CA LEU A 129 11.70 -15.18 9.50
C LEU A 129 11.40 -14.77 8.05
N LEU A 130 12.28 -13.98 7.43
CA LEU A 130 12.11 -13.45 6.09
C LEU A 130 13.45 -13.55 5.32
N PRO A 131 13.45 -13.91 4.02
CA PRO A 131 14.68 -13.97 3.26
C PRO A 131 15.22 -12.57 2.91
N VAL A 132 16.55 -12.43 2.82
CA VAL A 132 17.26 -11.16 2.64
C VAL A 132 16.79 -10.36 1.42
N GLN A 133 16.49 -11.02 0.30
CA GLN A 133 16.05 -10.34 -0.93
C GLN A 133 14.75 -9.54 -0.78
N MET A 134 13.98 -9.78 0.28
CA MET A 134 12.77 -9.03 0.61
C MET A 134 13.05 -7.70 1.36
N THR A 135 14.31 -7.43 1.70
CA THR A 135 14.71 -6.26 2.49
C THR A 135 15.62 -5.34 1.66
N PHE A 136 15.84 -4.13 2.18
CA PHE A 136 16.75 -3.15 1.56
C PHE A 136 18.22 -3.60 1.57
N GLU A 137 18.62 -4.56 2.41
CA GLU A 137 19.94 -5.19 2.34
C GLU A 137 20.06 -6.15 1.16
N GLY A 138 18.95 -6.58 0.57
CA GLY A 138 18.89 -7.45 -0.57
C GLY A 138 18.51 -6.74 -1.87
N ARG A 139 17.32 -6.99 -2.37
CA ARG A 139 16.84 -6.49 -3.68
C ARG A 139 15.65 -5.55 -3.58
N ASN A 140 15.16 -5.28 -2.37
CA ASN A 140 14.04 -4.40 -2.13
C ASN A 140 14.52 -2.97 -1.90
N VAL A 141 14.52 -2.18 -2.95
CA VAL A 141 14.88 -0.75 -2.89
C VAL A 141 13.68 0.17 -2.69
N ASP A 142 12.55 -0.38 -2.25
CA ASP A 142 11.28 0.33 -2.09
C ASP A 142 11.31 1.43 -1.01
N ILE A 143 12.23 1.32 -0.07
CA ILE A 143 12.52 2.33 0.94
C ILE A 143 12.76 3.72 0.33
N ILE A 144 13.33 3.80 -0.88
CA ILE A 144 13.59 5.05 -1.59
C ILE A 144 12.31 5.85 -1.79
N THR A 145 11.19 5.18 -2.09
CA THR A 145 9.90 5.87 -2.25
C THR A 145 9.43 6.48 -0.94
N GLY A 146 9.57 5.77 0.18
CA GLY A 146 9.21 6.29 1.51
C GLY A 146 10.05 7.50 1.91
N VAL A 147 11.36 7.42 1.74
CA VAL A 147 12.30 8.51 2.06
C VAL A 147 12.04 9.73 1.18
N THR A 148 11.93 9.53 -0.14
CA THR A 148 11.71 10.65 -1.07
C THR A 148 10.34 11.28 -0.88
N ALA A 149 9.31 10.53 -0.45
CA ALA A 149 8.00 11.11 -0.09
C ALA A 149 8.13 12.13 1.04
N VAL A 150 8.94 11.85 2.07
CA VAL A 150 9.23 12.80 3.16
C VAL A 150 9.96 14.03 2.62
N LEU A 151 11.03 13.83 1.85
CA LEU A 151 11.83 14.93 1.30
C LEU A 151 11.00 15.87 0.42
N LEU A 152 10.11 15.31 -0.40
CA LEU A 152 9.25 16.08 -1.31
C LEU A 152 8.19 16.90 -0.57
N THR A 153 7.68 16.40 0.55
CA THR A 153 6.49 16.97 1.22
C THR A 153 6.80 17.67 2.55
N THR A 154 8.07 17.66 3.02
CA THR A 154 8.46 18.38 4.22
C THR A 154 8.65 19.86 3.89
N ARG A 155 8.05 20.73 4.72
CA ARG A 155 8.27 22.18 4.65
C ARG A 155 9.43 22.58 5.55
N ILE A 156 10.45 23.18 4.95
CA ILE A 156 11.62 23.74 5.65
C ILE A 156 11.62 25.24 5.41
N SER A 157 11.50 26.06 6.46
CA SER A 157 11.46 27.53 6.38
C SER A 157 10.43 28.08 5.38
N GLY A 158 9.25 27.44 5.33
CA GLY A 158 8.17 27.81 4.40
C GLY A 158 8.32 27.25 2.97
N PHE A 159 9.46 26.63 2.65
CA PHE A 159 9.74 26.02 1.35
C PHE A 159 9.40 24.52 1.38
N MET A 160 8.70 24.04 0.35
CA MET A 160 8.48 22.61 0.09
C MET A 160 8.99 22.28 -1.33
N LEU A 161 9.79 21.22 -1.45
CA LEU A 161 10.41 20.86 -2.72
C LEU A 161 9.35 20.57 -3.79
N LEU A 162 8.27 19.92 -3.43
CA LEU A 162 7.15 19.57 -4.33
C LEU A 162 6.54 20.81 -5.01
N ASP A 163 6.50 21.97 -4.33
CA ASP A 163 5.93 23.22 -4.87
C ASP A 163 6.71 23.74 -6.09
N LYS A 164 7.98 23.40 -6.21
CA LYS A 164 8.87 23.78 -7.31
C LYS A 164 8.94 22.75 -8.43
N MET A 165 8.39 21.57 -8.22
CA MET A 165 8.50 20.48 -9.20
C MET A 165 7.47 20.65 -10.31
N PRO A 166 7.89 20.55 -11.59
CA PRO A 166 6.96 20.46 -12.70
C PRO A 166 6.14 19.18 -12.62
N ARG A 167 4.94 19.19 -13.19
CA ARG A 167 4.03 18.02 -13.20
C ARG A 167 4.69 16.74 -13.71
N ILE A 168 5.54 16.87 -14.72
CA ILE A 168 6.21 15.71 -15.32
C ILE A 168 7.11 14.99 -14.29
N THR A 169 7.78 15.73 -13.41
CA THR A 169 8.61 15.12 -12.37
C THR A 169 7.77 14.33 -11.37
N VAL A 170 6.59 14.84 -11.00
CA VAL A 170 5.64 14.11 -10.15
C VAL A 170 5.16 12.83 -10.84
N VAL A 171 4.87 12.89 -12.14
CA VAL A 171 4.48 11.71 -12.93
C VAL A 171 5.61 10.69 -12.95
N ILE A 172 6.84 11.10 -13.28
CA ILE A 172 8.01 10.22 -13.32
C ILE A 172 8.26 9.57 -11.95
N TRP A 173 8.20 10.35 -10.86
CA TRP A 173 8.34 9.83 -9.50
C TRP A 173 7.31 8.73 -9.19
N ASN A 174 6.06 8.93 -9.56
CA ASN A 174 5.02 7.92 -9.35
C ASN A 174 5.25 6.67 -10.22
N LEU A 175 5.71 6.82 -11.47
CA LEU A 175 6.01 5.67 -12.34
C LEU A 175 7.19 4.86 -11.82
N ILE A 176 8.24 5.54 -11.32
CA ILE A 176 9.37 4.88 -10.66
C ILE A 176 8.88 4.12 -9.42
N GLY A 177 8.09 4.76 -8.55
CA GLY A 177 7.55 4.14 -7.35
C GLY A 177 6.64 2.93 -7.64
N LEU A 178 5.85 2.97 -8.72
CA LEU A 178 5.09 1.79 -9.19
C LEU A 178 6.02 0.68 -9.69
N GLY A 179 7.10 1.03 -10.41
CA GLY A 179 8.10 0.06 -10.86
C GLY A 179 8.78 -0.65 -9.69
N LEU A 180 9.17 0.10 -8.64
CA LEU A 180 9.75 -0.46 -7.42
C LEU A 180 8.76 -1.38 -6.70
N LEU A 181 7.49 -0.99 -6.65
CA LEU A 181 6.44 -1.80 -6.05
C LEU A 181 6.19 -3.11 -6.81
N ILE A 182 6.21 -3.07 -8.14
CA ILE A 182 6.11 -4.27 -8.97
C ILE A 182 7.33 -5.17 -8.72
N ASN A 183 8.53 -4.59 -8.63
CA ASN A 183 9.76 -5.33 -8.33
C ASN A 183 9.65 -6.10 -7.01
N ILE A 184 9.25 -5.44 -5.90
CA ILE A 184 9.16 -6.14 -4.60
C ILE A 184 8.04 -7.19 -4.58
N VAL A 185 6.91 -6.95 -5.24
CA VAL A 185 5.84 -7.95 -5.36
C VAL A 185 6.33 -9.18 -6.14
N ALA A 186 7.08 -8.98 -7.22
CA ALA A 186 7.69 -10.07 -7.98
C ALA A 186 8.70 -10.85 -7.12
N ILE A 187 9.61 -10.16 -6.41
CA ILE A 187 10.55 -10.80 -5.48
C ILE A 187 9.81 -11.61 -4.43
N ALA A 188 8.74 -11.08 -3.87
CA ALA A 188 7.93 -11.75 -2.85
C ALA A 188 7.35 -13.07 -3.37
N ILE A 189 6.75 -13.07 -4.57
CA ILE A 189 6.16 -14.26 -5.20
C ILE A 189 7.26 -15.28 -5.54
N LEU A 190 8.37 -14.83 -6.14
CA LEU A 190 9.49 -15.68 -6.54
C LEU A 190 10.31 -16.22 -5.35
N SER A 191 10.04 -15.74 -4.14
CA SER A 191 10.62 -16.23 -2.87
C SER A 191 9.71 -17.20 -2.12
N MET A 192 8.45 -17.38 -2.57
CA MET A 192 7.51 -18.33 -1.96
C MET A 192 7.85 -19.77 -2.36
N PRO A 193 7.52 -20.78 -1.53
CA PRO A 193 7.74 -22.19 -1.85
C PRO A 193 6.70 -22.70 -2.85
N THR A 194 6.77 -22.21 -4.07
CA THR A 194 5.88 -22.55 -5.19
C THR A 194 6.71 -23.09 -6.37
N PRO A 195 6.10 -23.68 -7.40
CA PRO A 195 6.80 -24.07 -8.63
C PRO A 195 7.51 -22.93 -9.35
N PHE A 196 7.15 -21.68 -9.04
CA PHE A 196 7.78 -20.47 -9.62
C PHE A 196 8.90 -19.90 -8.76
N ARG A 197 9.32 -20.59 -7.68
CA ARG A 197 10.38 -20.13 -6.79
C ARG A 197 11.70 -20.01 -7.54
N VAL A 198 12.27 -18.82 -7.55
CA VAL A 198 13.59 -18.51 -8.13
C VAL A 198 14.62 -18.30 -7.01
N PHE A 199 14.22 -17.66 -5.92
CA PHE A 199 15.12 -17.39 -4.79
C PHE A 199 15.07 -18.57 -3.82
N ALA A 200 16.10 -19.43 -3.87
CA ALA A 200 16.18 -20.64 -3.06
C ALA A 200 16.70 -20.41 -1.62
N ASN A 201 16.97 -19.15 -1.23
CA ASN A 201 17.42 -18.81 0.11
C ASN A 201 16.38 -19.22 1.17
N GLU A 202 16.88 -19.64 2.35
CA GLU A 202 16.04 -19.89 3.51
C GLU A 202 16.15 -18.75 4.54
N PRO A 203 15.06 -18.44 5.25
CA PRO A 203 13.73 -19.04 5.10
C PRO A 203 13.05 -18.62 3.79
N SER A 204 12.17 -19.45 3.23
CA SER A 204 11.29 -19.04 2.14
C SER A 204 10.26 -18.02 2.62
N ASN A 205 9.72 -17.20 1.70
CA ASN A 205 8.76 -16.14 2.03
C ASN A 205 7.37 -16.71 2.34
N THR A 206 7.20 -17.39 3.47
CA THR A 206 5.92 -17.91 3.95
C THR A 206 5.24 -17.02 4.96
N ILE A 207 6.01 -16.26 5.74
CA ILE A 207 5.50 -15.46 6.87
C ILE A 207 4.50 -14.40 6.44
N VAL A 208 4.60 -13.89 5.21
CA VAL A 208 3.64 -12.89 4.68
C VAL A 208 2.23 -13.44 4.49
N THR A 209 2.03 -14.75 4.58
CA THR A 209 0.70 -15.37 4.53
C THR A 209 0.06 -15.52 5.91
N GLU A 210 0.81 -15.25 6.98
CA GLU A 210 0.36 -15.40 8.36
C GLU A 210 -0.12 -14.06 8.93
N PHE A 211 -1.31 -14.06 9.57
CA PHE A 211 -1.81 -12.87 10.25
C PHE A 211 -0.98 -12.58 11.52
N PRO A 212 -0.60 -11.34 11.79
CA PRO A 212 -0.99 -10.10 11.12
C PRO A 212 -0.06 -9.64 9.97
N ILE A 213 1.00 -10.37 9.64
CA ILE A 213 1.94 -9.98 8.58
C ILE A 213 1.26 -10.03 7.21
N SER A 214 0.22 -10.86 7.04
CA SER A 214 -0.62 -10.88 5.84
C SER A 214 -1.33 -9.54 5.53
N LEU A 215 -1.35 -8.59 6.47
CA LEU A 215 -1.77 -7.22 6.20
C LEU A 215 -0.82 -6.49 5.22
N LEU A 216 0.43 -6.94 5.10
CA LEU A 216 1.36 -6.40 4.11
C LEU A 216 0.84 -6.62 2.68
N PRO A 217 0.66 -7.87 2.16
CA PRO A 217 0.16 -8.08 0.81
C PRO A 217 -1.31 -7.69 0.64
N ALA A 218 -2.13 -7.75 1.69
CA ALA A 218 -3.58 -7.53 1.61
C ALA A 218 -4.02 -6.07 1.77
N PHE A 219 -3.24 -5.22 2.44
CA PHE A 219 -3.58 -3.83 2.75
C PHE A 219 -2.48 -2.85 2.36
N LEU A 220 -1.22 -3.06 2.81
CA LEU A 220 -0.17 -2.06 2.62
C LEU A 220 0.32 -2.00 1.17
N VAL A 221 0.48 -3.13 0.51
CA VAL A 221 0.81 -3.17 -0.94
C VAL A 221 -0.33 -2.56 -1.77
N PRO A 222 -1.60 -2.93 -1.60
CA PRO A 222 -2.73 -2.24 -2.23
C PRO A 222 -2.78 -0.74 -1.95
N LEU A 223 -2.50 -0.30 -0.72
CA LEU A 223 -2.43 1.12 -0.38
C LEU A 223 -1.37 1.85 -1.21
N ALA A 224 -0.18 1.25 -1.38
CA ALA A 224 0.88 1.84 -2.20
C ALA A 224 0.44 2.02 -3.66
N TYR A 225 -0.19 1.00 -4.27
CA TYR A 225 -0.78 1.11 -5.61
C TYR A 225 -1.83 2.21 -5.68
N LEU A 226 -2.77 2.23 -4.75
CA LEU A 226 -3.83 3.24 -4.69
C LEU A 226 -3.25 4.67 -4.65
N LEU A 227 -2.30 4.92 -3.76
CA LEU A 227 -1.70 6.25 -3.60
C LEU A 227 -0.94 6.71 -4.85
N HIS A 228 -0.20 5.82 -5.53
CA HIS A 228 0.46 6.16 -6.80
C HIS A 228 -0.56 6.46 -7.90
N ILE A 229 -1.60 5.64 -8.03
CA ILE A 229 -2.66 5.84 -9.05
C ILE A 229 -3.41 7.15 -8.78
N LEU A 230 -3.79 7.43 -7.54
CA LEU A 230 -4.45 8.70 -7.18
C LEU A 230 -3.54 9.90 -7.41
N SER A 231 -2.26 9.79 -7.06
CA SER A 231 -1.25 10.83 -7.28
C SER A 231 -1.05 11.13 -8.77
N LEU A 232 -0.93 10.09 -9.61
CA LEU A 232 -0.86 10.22 -11.08
C LEU A 232 -2.12 10.87 -11.63
N ARG A 233 -3.28 10.34 -11.24
CA ARG A 233 -4.56 10.88 -11.70
C ARG A 233 -4.71 12.36 -11.32
N LYS A 234 -4.36 12.73 -10.09
CA LYS A 234 -4.37 14.12 -9.61
C LYS A 234 -3.43 15.00 -10.42
N ALA A 235 -2.20 14.55 -10.66
CA ALA A 235 -1.23 15.28 -11.48
C ALA A 235 -1.70 15.49 -12.92
N LEU A 236 -2.50 14.58 -13.48
CA LEU A 236 -3.03 14.63 -14.84
C LEU A 236 -4.36 15.39 -14.97
N LEU A 237 -5.06 15.67 -13.87
CA LEU A 237 -6.25 16.51 -13.90
C LEU A 237 -5.86 17.92 -14.38
N LYS A 238 -6.53 18.38 -15.44
CA LYS A 238 -6.42 19.79 -15.85
C LYS A 238 -6.97 20.69 -14.72
N LYS A 239 -6.26 21.76 -14.42
CA LYS A 239 -6.78 22.81 -13.55
C LYS A 239 -7.94 23.52 -14.23
#